data_1f1a8e1646f6e92cabfbc798ec1b39de
#
_entry.id   1f1a8e1646f6e92cabfbc798ec1b39de
#
_cell.length_a   1.000
_cell.length_b   1.000
_cell.length_c   1.000
_cell.angle_alpha   90.00
_cell.angle_beta   90.00
_cell.angle_gamma   90.00
#
_symmetry.space_group_name_H-M   'P 1'
#
loop_
_entity.id
_entity.type
_entity.pdbx_description
1 polymer ?
#
loop_
_entity_poly.entity_id
_entity_poly.type
_entity_poly.pdbx_seq_one_letter_code
_entity_poly.pdbx_strand_id
1 'polypeptide(L)'
;NKQNVFDDFIAAGEYLIAKGFTPKDGLAIQGGSNGGLLVGAVVNQRPDLFAAANPAVGVMDMLRFDRFTAGRYWVDDYGKPSVEADFLKQLSYSPYHNIKPGADYPAVMVTTADT
;
A
#
# COMPACT_ATOMS: atom_id res chain seq x y z
N ASN A 1 6.05 -6.33 12.21
CA ASN A 1 4.65 -6.18 11.79
C ASN A 1 4.55 -5.12 10.69
N LYS A 2 4.21 -5.56 9.48
CA LYS A 2 4.18 -4.69 8.28
C LYS A 2 3.16 -3.55 8.41
N GLN A 3 2.07 -3.76 9.14
CA GLN A 3 1.06 -2.72 9.36
C GLN A 3 1.65 -1.48 10.05
N ASN A 4 2.65 -1.62 10.88
CA ASN A 4 3.30 -0.47 11.52
C ASN A 4 3.90 0.51 10.52
N VAL A 5 4.44 0.01 9.40
CA VAL A 5 4.97 0.85 8.33
C VAL A 5 3.87 1.71 7.72
N PHE A 6 2.70 1.14 7.51
CA PHE A 6 1.54 1.85 6.97
C PHE A 6 1.01 2.88 7.97
N ASP A 7 0.91 2.50 9.24
CA ASP A 7 0.47 3.40 10.32
C ASP A 7 1.41 4.60 10.48
N ASP A 8 2.72 4.38 10.44
CA ASP A 8 3.72 5.44 10.54
C ASP A 8 3.63 6.41 9.36
N PHE A 9 3.44 5.88 8.14
CA PHE A 9 3.30 6.70 6.95
C PHE A 9 2.02 7.56 6.99
N ILE A 10 0.91 6.96 7.42
CA ILE A 10 -0.36 7.68 7.62
C ILE A 10 -0.19 8.78 8.64
N ALA A 11 0.45 8.50 9.78
CA ALA A 11 0.72 9.48 10.82
C ALA A 11 1.57 10.65 10.31
N ALA A 12 2.57 10.39 9.47
CA ALA A 12 3.37 11.43 8.83
C ALA A 12 2.52 12.34 7.93
N GLY A 13 1.61 11.75 7.14
CA GLY A 13 0.68 12.52 6.31
C GLY A 13 -0.26 13.40 7.14
N GLU A 14 -0.84 12.85 8.20
CA GLU A 14 -1.68 13.59 9.13
C GLU A 14 -0.92 14.76 9.78
N TYR A 15 0.33 14.53 10.17
CA TYR A 15 1.20 15.57 10.75
C TYR A 15 1.41 16.73 9.77
N LEU A 16 1.73 16.45 8.51
CA LEU A 16 1.97 17.49 7.51
C LEU A 16 0.74 18.38 7.28
N ILE A 17 -0.44 17.80 7.31
CA ILE A 17 -1.70 18.53 7.20
C ILE A 17 -1.97 19.34 8.47
N ALA A 18 -1.83 18.71 9.65
CA ALA A 18 -2.11 19.36 10.94
C ALA A 18 -1.18 20.54 11.21
N LYS A 19 0.06 20.50 10.75
CA LYS A 19 1.05 21.58 10.90
C LYS A 19 0.99 22.61 9.78
N GLY A 20 0.08 22.46 8.81
CA GLY A 20 -0.11 23.44 7.75
C GLY A 20 0.96 23.44 6.65
N PHE A 21 1.80 22.37 6.56
CA PHE A 21 2.75 22.23 5.46
C PHE A 21 2.06 22.00 4.13
N THR A 22 0.88 21.40 4.16
CA THR A 22 0.02 21.19 3.00
C THR A 22 -1.43 21.34 3.42
N PRO A 23 -2.31 21.84 2.53
CA PRO A 23 -3.74 21.86 2.85
C PRO A 23 -4.32 20.44 2.88
N LYS A 24 -5.49 20.31 3.50
CA LYS A 24 -6.32 19.14 3.30
C LYS A 24 -6.55 18.97 1.79
N ASP A 25 -6.51 17.76 1.30
CA ASP A 25 -6.59 17.43 -0.14
C ASP A 25 -5.39 17.94 -0.97
N GLY A 26 -4.24 18.17 -0.32
CA GLY A 26 -3.02 18.62 -1.00
C GLY A 26 -1.88 17.60 -1.03
N LEU A 27 -2.03 16.43 -0.40
CA LEU A 27 -0.98 15.41 -0.38
C LEU A 27 -1.04 14.51 -1.59
N ALA A 28 0.07 14.47 -2.34
CA ALA A 28 0.32 13.43 -3.33
C ALA A 28 1.41 12.48 -2.82
N ILE A 29 1.25 11.19 -3.08
CA ILE A 29 2.19 10.16 -2.64
C ILE A 29 2.65 9.29 -3.82
N GLN A 30 3.90 8.87 -3.75
CA GLN A 30 4.52 8.02 -4.76
C GLN A 30 5.44 7.01 -4.10
N GLY A 31 5.50 5.81 -4.63
CA GLY A 31 6.42 4.80 -4.16
C GLY A 31 6.59 3.68 -5.17
N GLY A 32 7.81 3.11 -5.24
CA GLY A 32 8.13 2.03 -6.15
C GLY A 32 8.42 0.72 -5.41
N SER A 33 8.11 -0.42 -6.04
CA SER A 33 8.37 -1.77 -5.52
C SER A 33 7.71 -1.98 -4.15
N ASN A 34 8.47 -2.20 -3.07
CA ASN A 34 7.95 -2.24 -1.70
C ASN A 34 7.26 -0.91 -1.32
N GLY A 35 7.76 0.23 -1.81
CA GLY A 35 7.08 1.52 -1.68
C GLY A 35 5.78 1.60 -2.46
N GLY A 36 5.65 0.88 -3.56
CA GLY A 36 4.39 0.74 -4.30
C GLY A 36 3.34 -0.03 -3.49
N LEU A 37 3.74 -1.08 -2.78
CA LEU A 37 2.89 -1.76 -1.81
C LEU A 37 2.42 -0.79 -0.71
N LEU A 38 3.33 -0.01 -0.15
CA LEU A 38 3.00 1.01 0.86
C LEU A 38 1.92 1.96 0.34
N VAL A 39 2.12 2.53 -0.84
CA VAL A 39 1.17 3.47 -1.44
C VAL A 39 -0.19 2.81 -1.65
N GLY A 40 -0.23 1.62 -2.22
CA GLY A 40 -1.48 0.89 -2.43
C GLY A 40 -2.22 0.59 -1.12
N ALA A 41 -1.51 0.15 -0.10
CA ALA A 41 -2.09 -0.18 1.20
C ALA A 41 -2.66 1.05 1.91
N VAL A 42 -1.92 2.16 1.96
CA VAL A 42 -2.39 3.37 2.66
C VAL A 42 -3.53 4.06 1.93
N VAL A 43 -3.58 3.99 0.61
CA VAL A 43 -4.72 4.50 -0.17
C VAL A 43 -5.99 3.72 0.15
N ASN A 44 -5.91 2.40 0.30
CA ASN A 44 -7.05 1.59 0.72
C ASN A 44 -7.50 1.88 2.15
N GLN A 45 -6.54 2.09 3.07
CA GLN A 45 -6.83 2.29 4.49
C GLN A 45 -7.32 3.71 4.79
N ARG A 46 -6.76 4.71 4.12
CA ARG A 46 -7.08 6.13 4.32
C ARG A 46 -7.22 6.87 2.99
N PRO A 47 -8.23 6.53 2.19
CA PRO A 47 -8.46 7.21 0.90
C PRO A 47 -8.75 8.71 1.05
N ASP A 48 -9.25 9.13 2.21
CA ASP A 48 -9.56 10.52 2.55
C ASP A 48 -8.32 11.40 2.76
N LEU A 49 -7.17 10.80 3.06
CA LEU A 49 -5.96 11.53 3.45
C LEU A 49 -5.17 12.06 2.26
N PHE A 50 -5.27 11.42 1.10
CA PHE A 50 -4.43 11.70 -0.06
C PHE A 50 -5.24 12.27 -1.22
N ALA A 51 -4.67 13.25 -1.93
CA ALA A 51 -5.26 13.84 -3.13
C ALA A 51 -4.91 13.05 -4.40
N ALA A 52 -3.71 12.49 -4.45
CA ALA A 52 -3.23 11.71 -5.58
C ALA A 52 -2.22 10.66 -5.12
N ALA A 53 -2.12 9.56 -5.85
CA ALA A 53 -1.20 8.47 -5.55
C ALA A 53 -0.65 7.84 -6.83
N ASN A 54 0.64 7.50 -6.81
CA ASN A 54 1.29 6.75 -7.88
C ASN A 54 2.04 5.54 -7.30
N PRO A 55 1.37 4.40 -7.13
CA PRO A 55 2.05 3.14 -6.84
C PRO A 55 2.71 2.62 -8.12
N ALA A 56 4.04 2.57 -8.11
CA ALA A 56 4.84 2.11 -9.24
C ALA A 56 5.40 0.72 -8.97
N VAL A 57 5.22 -0.20 -9.92
CA VAL A 57 5.72 -1.59 -9.86
C VAL A 57 5.52 -2.24 -8.47
N GLY A 58 4.37 -1.99 -7.86
CA GLY A 58 4.08 -2.38 -6.50
C GLY A 58 3.73 -3.84 -6.34
N VAL A 59 3.98 -4.37 -5.14
CA VAL A 59 3.56 -5.71 -4.74
C VAL A 59 2.09 -5.61 -4.29
N MET A 60 1.16 -5.81 -5.21
CA MET A 60 -0.26 -5.53 -4.99
C MET A 60 -1.06 -6.75 -4.54
N ASP A 61 -0.59 -7.96 -4.83
CA ASP A 61 -1.24 -9.22 -4.45
C ASP A 61 -0.38 -9.97 -3.46
N MET A 62 -0.64 -9.74 -2.18
CA MET A 62 0.14 -10.32 -1.09
C MET A 62 -0.15 -11.81 -0.86
N LEU A 63 -1.20 -12.35 -1.46
CA LEU A 63 -1.51 -13.77 -1.31
C LEU A 63 -0.77 -14.65 -2.33
N ARG A 64 -0.21 -14.01 -3.38
CA ARG A 64 0.50 -14.72 -4.47
C ARG A 64 1.85 -14.10 -4.81
N PHE A 65 2.35 -13.14 -4.00
CA PHE A 65 3.57 -12.41 -4.34
C PHE A 65 4.78 -13.33 -4.52
N ASP A 66 4.85 -14.41 -3.76
CA ASP A 66 5.94 -15.40 -3.77
C ASP A 66 5.98 -16.22 -5.07
N ARG A 67 4.93 -16.17 -5.88
CA ARG A 67 4.82 -16.86 -7.17
C ARG A 67 5.25 -16.00 -8.37
N PHE A 68 5.51 -14.71 -8.16
CA PHE A 68 5.89 -13.79 -9.22
C PHE A 68 7.36 -13.40 -9.12
N THR A 69 8.10 -13.49 -10.24
CA THR A 69 9.48 -13.02 -10.40
C THR A 69 10.38 -13.32 -9.18
N ALA A 70 10.90 -12.30 -8.50
CA ALA A 70 11.77 -12.40 -7.33
C ALA A 70 11.00 -12.43 -5.99
N GLY A 71 9.66 -12.52 -6.02
CA GLY A 71 8.83 -12.44 -4.81
C GLY A 71 9.18 -13.48 -3.75
N ARG A 72 9.64 -14.65 -4.16
CA ARG A 72 10.08 -15.72 -3.23
C ARG A 72 11.20 -15.30 -2.27
N TYR A 73 11.98 -14.28 -2.62
CA TYR A 73 13.08 -13.78 -1.78
C TYR A 73 12.59 -12.81 -0.70
N TRP A 74 11.34 -12.36 -0.75
CA TRP A 74 10.78 -11.38 0.18
C TRP A 74 9.95 -12.01 1.31
N VAL A 75 9.95 -13.34 1.39
CA VAL A 75 9.19 -14.08 2.42
C VAL A 75 9.64 -13.70 3.83
N ASP A 76 10.93 -13.39 4.01
CA ASP A 76 11.45 -12.96 5.32
C ASP A 76 10.88 -11.61 5.77
N ASP A 77 10.54 -10.73 4.83
CA ASP A 77 9.93 -9.42 5.12
C ASP A 77 8.40 -9.54 5.28
N TYR A 78 7.74 -10.27 4.39
CA TYR A 78 6.27 -10.31 4.34
C TYR A 78 5.64 -11.52 5.01
N GLY A 79 6.39 -12.60 5.25
CA GLY A 79 5.86 -13.89 5.66
C GLY A 79 5.46 -14.78 4.48
N LYS A 80 5.03 -16.00 4.78
CA LYS A 80 4.63 -16.98 3.76
C LYS A 80 3.11 -17.05 3.62
N PRO A 81 2.55 -16.81 2.41
CA PRO A 81 1.10 -16.96 2.20
C PRO A 81 0.56 -18.37 2.48
N SER A 82 1.41 -19.38 2.46
CA SER A 82 1.05 -20.75 2.80
C SER A 82 0.93 -21.02 4.31
N VAL A 83 1.34 -20.08 5.16
CA VAL A 83 1.20 -20.17 6.63
C VAL A 83 -0.02 -19.36 7.02
N GLU A 84 -0.99 -19.97 7.69
CA GLU A 84 -2.29 -19.35 8.00
C GLU A 84 -2.16 -17.99 8.73
N ALA A 85 -1.32 -17.90 9.75
CA ALA A 85 -1.13 -16.66 10.50
C ALA A 85 -0.56 -15.54 9.61
N ASP A 86 0.38 -15.85 8.73
CA ASP A 86 0.94 -14.89 7.78
C ASP A 86 -0.07 -14.53 6.69
N PHE A 87 -0.83 -15.51 6.20
CA PHE A 87 -1.89 -15.30 5.22
C PHE A 87 -2.94 -14.30 5.70
N LEU A 88 -3.42 -14.45 6.94
CA LEU A 88 -4.41 -13.54 7.51
C LEU A 88 -3.87 -12.12 7.64
N LYS A 89 -2.61 -11.97 8.06
CA LYS A 89 -1.94 -10.66 8.11
C LYS A 89 -1.81 -10.03 6.72
N GLN A 90 -1.35 -10.81 5.75
CA GLN A 90 -1.16 -10.36 4.37
C GLN A 90 -2.49 -9.99 3.72
N LEU A 91 -3.55 -10.77 3.94
CA LEU A 91 -4.90 -10.47 3.47
C LEU A 91 -5.39 -9.13 4.02
N SER A 92 -5.06 -8.80 5.27
CA SER A 92 -5.53 -7.58 5.93
C SER A 92 -5.02 -6.29 5.26
N TYR A 93 -3.87 -6.32 4.57
CA TYR A 93 -3.32 -5.14 3.91
C TYR A 93 -3.08 -5.31 2.40
N SER A 94 -3.27 -6.49 1.84
CA SER A 94 -3.05 -6.75 0.41
C SER A 94 -3.82 -5.75 -0.45
N PRO A 95 -3.15 -4.88 -1.24
CA PRO A 95 -3.85 -3.81 -1.96
C PRO A 95 -4.94 -4.34 -2.90
N TYR A 96 -4.65 -5.39 -3.64
CA TYR A 96 -5.60 -5.99 -4.58
C TYR A 96 -6.88 -6.49 -3.88
N HIS A 97 -6.75 -7.08 -2.69
CA HIS A 97 -7.85 -7.71 -1.97
C HIS A 97 -8.65 -6.75 -1.07
N ASN A 98 -8.17 -5.51 -0.89
CA ASN A 98 -8.80 -4.53 -0.01
C ASN A 98 -9.39 -3.33 -0.76
N ILE A 99 -9.59 -3.44 -2.06
CA ILE A 99 -10.32 -2.44 -2.83
C ILE A 99 -11.80 -2.53 -2.43
N LYS A 100 -12.37 -1.39 -2.04
CA LYS A 100 -13.76 -1.29 -1.60
C LYS A 100 -14.61 -0.63 -2.68
N PRO A 101 -15.55 -1.35 -3.31
CA PRO A 101 -16.48 -0.74 -4.26
C PRO A 101 -17.25 0.41 -3.61
N GLY A 102 -17.39 1.51 -4.33
CA GLY A 102 -18.11 2.70 -3.85
C GLY A 102 -17.32 3.61 -2.90
N ALA A 103 -16.08 3.26 -2.53
CA ALA A 103 -15.22 4.16 -1.76
C ALA A 103 -14.75 5.35 -2.62
N ASP A 104 -14.63 6.51 -2.00
CA ASP A 104 -14.14 7.72 -2.66
C ASP A 104 -12.60 7.75 -2.61
N TYR A 105 -11.99 7.14 -3.63
CA TYR A 105 -10.54 7.07 -3.74
C TYR A 105 -9.96 8.36 -4.32
N PRO A 106 -8.69 8.71 -3.98
CA PRO A 106 -7.97 9.79 -4.66
C PRO A 106 -7.71 9.43 -6.13
N ALA A 107 -7.19 10.38 -6.90
CA ALA A 107 -6.68 10.10 -8.23
C ALA A 107 -5.47 9.14 -8.13
N VAL A 108 -5.54 7.98 -8.78
CA VAL A 108 -4.50 6.96 -8.72
C VAL A 108 -4.00 6.64 -10.11
N MET A 109 -2.67 6.74 -10.30
CA MET A 109 -2.00 6.30 -11.52
C MET A 109 -1.10 5.11 -11.19
N VAL A 110 -1.49 3.94 -11.62
CA VAL A 110 -0.69 2.72 -11.42
C VAL A 110 0.27 2.54 -12.61
N THR A 111 1.55 2.35 -12.32
CA THR A 111 2.54 2.01 -13.32
C THR A 111 3.15 0.65 -13.01
N THR A 112 3.26 -0.20 -14.02
CA THR A 112 3.79 -1.56 -13.85
C THR A 112 4.34 -2.09 -15.17
N ALA A 113 5.00 -3.24 -15.11
CA ALA A 113 5.44 -3.99 -16.28
C ALA A 113 4.62 -5.27 -16.42
N ASP A 114 4.50 -5.74 -17.65
CA ASP A 114 3.86 -7.01 -17.97
C ASP A 114 4.92 -8.13 -17.99
N THR A 115 5.42 -8.50 -16.84
CA THR A 115 6.47 -9.53 -16.69
C THR A 115 6.12 -10.56 -15.63
#